data_f87a4a19e9cc7430ffa8b9e4db1f2759
#
_entry.id   f87a4a19e9cc7430ffa8b9e4db1f2759
#
_cell.length_a   1.000
_cell.length_b   1.000
_cell.length_c   1.000
_cell.angle_alpha   90.00
_cell.angle_beta   90.00
_cell.angle_gamma   90.00
#
_symmetry.space_group_name_H-M   'P 1'
#
loop_
_entity.id
_entity.type
_entity.pdbx_description
1 polymer ?
#
loop_
_entity_poly.entity_id
_entity_poly.type
_entity_poly.pdbx_seq_one_letter_code
_entity_poly.pdbx_strand_id
1 'polypeptide(L)'
;MEFIFEKAIQEDKDEIWEVMKEAAQTVEKKEWFAAGDEGYIKEILEGKGFIILAREEKSKELAGFFIVVIPGEEDYMGDYAGVPKEENDKIVHLDTAAVKSSFRGNKLQRRMLEKAEEELVQIMKEKHHAIQYCLCSVHPENTFSLLNMTENGYEIKARTQLYGGLERFVLCKTVTLF
;
A
#
# COMPACT_ATOMS: atom_id res chain seq x y z
N MET A 1 3.53 -15.93 17.15
CA MET A 1 3.95 -16.17 15.77
C MET A 1 4.89 -15.03 15.38
N GLU A 2 6.06 -15.34 14.84
CA GLU A 2 7.06 -14.36 14.45
C GLU A 2 7.09 -14.20 12.93
N PHE A 3 7.44 -13.00 12.44
CA PHE A 3 7.38 -12.64 11.02
C PHE A 3 8.63 -11.88 10.61
N ILE A 4 9.13 -12.22 9.42
CA ILE A 4 10.20 -11.51 8.72
C ILE A 4 9.55 -10.57 7.71
N PHE A 5 10.07 -9.33 7.63
CA PHE A 5 9.64 -8.33 6.65
C PHE A 5 10.78 -8.06 5.68
N GLU A 6 10.49 -8.18 4.41
CA GLU A 6 11.48 -8.03 3.35
C GLU A 6 10.87 -7.35 2.12
N LYS A 7 11.72 -6.79 1.27
CA LYS A 7 11.31 -6.24 -0.01
C LYS A 7 11.21 -7.36 -1.03
N ALA A 8 10.10 -7.40 -1.76
CA ALA A 8 9.87 -8.41 -2.79
C ALA A 8 10.87 -8.29 -3.95
N ILE A 9 11.16 -9.43 -4.55
CA ILE A 9 11.91 -9.59 -5.79
C ILE A 9 11.02 -10.21 -6.87
N GLN A 10 11.51 -10.31 -8.11
CA GLN A 10 10.71 -10.81 -9.25
C GLN A 10 10.19 -12.23 -9.04
N GLU A 11 10.95 -13.06 -8.35
CA GLU A 11 10.62 -14.45 -8.04
C GLU A 11 9.42 -14.59 -7.11
N ASP A 12 9.08 -13.56 -6.34
CA ASP A 12 7.94 -13.56 -5.41
C ASP A 12 6.59 -13.31 -6.11
N LYS A 13 6.60 -12.94 -7.39
CA LYS A 13 5.40 -12.51 -8.14
C LYS A 13 4.23 -13.48 -7.98
N ASP A 14 4.48 -14.76 -8.18
CA ASP A 14 3.44 -15.79 -8.18
C ASP A 14 2.83 -15.98 -6.78
N GLU A 15 3.66 -15.96 -5.73
CA GLU A 15 3.15 -16.01 -4.34
C GLU A 15 2.31 -14.78 -3.97
N ILE A 16 2.75 -13.59 -4.38
CA ILE A 16 2.00 -12.34 -4.16
C ILE A 16 0.64 -12.43 -4.85
N TRP A 17 0.61 -12.92 -6.09
CA TRP A 17 -0.63 -13.10 -6.84
C TRP A 17 -1.59 -14.08 -6.17
N GLU A 18 -1.11 -15.20 -5.62
CA GLU A 18 -1.95 -16.12 -4.86
C GLU A 18 -2.56 -15.45 -3.62
N VAL A 19 -1.78 -14.69 -2.87
CA VAL A 19 -2.28 -13.94 -1.70
C VAL A 19 -3.31 -12.87 -2.12
N MET A 20 -3.09 -12.19 -3.25
CA MET A 20 -4.04 -11.20 -3.77
C MET A 20 -5.37 -11.84 -4.16
N LYS A 21 -5.35 -12.98 -4.82
CA LYS A 21 -6.56 -13.74 -5.16
C LYS A 21 -7.32 -14.21 -3.92
N GLU A 22 -6.62 -14.74 -2.92
CA GLU A 22 -7.23 -15.14 -1.64
C GLU A 22 -7.89 -13.94 -0.96
N ALA A 23 -7.19 -12.79 -0.89
CA ALA A 23 -7.73 -11.58 -0.29
C ALA A 23 -8.99 -11.09 -1.00
N ALA A 24 -9.00 -11.07 -2.33
CA ALA A 24 -10.17 -10.69 -3.12
C ALA A 24 -11.38 -11.62 -2.93
N GLN A 25 -11.14 -12.90 -2.64
CA GLN A 25 -12.19 -13.89 -2.38
C GLN A 25 -12.70 -13.83 -0.93
N THR A 26 -11.84 -13.48 0.02
CA THR A 26 -12.13 -13.53 1.46
C THR A 26 -12.45 -12.19 2.10
N VAL A 27 -12.38 -11.09 1.34
CA VAL A 27 -12.81 -9.78 1.80
C VAL A 27 -14.31 -9.79 2.11
N GLU A 28 -14.70 -9.14 3.19
CA GLU A 28 -16.11 -9.12 3.67
C GLU A 28 -17.06 -8.50 2.63
N LYS A 29 -16.63 -7.41 1.99
CA LYS A 29 -17.35 -6.75 0.91
C LYS A 29 -16.40 -6.51 -0.26
N LYS A 30 -16.81 -6.94 -1.45
CA LYS A 30 -15.97 -6.88 -2.66
C LYS A 30 -15.51 -5.45 -2.99
N GLU A 31 -16.36 -4.46 -2.75
CA GLU A 31 -16.06 -3.05 -2.95
C GLU A 31 -14.97 -2.49 -2.04
N TRP A 32 -14.58 -3.20 -0.98
CA TRP A 32 -13.50 -2.79 -0.10
C TRP A 32 -12.11 -3.04 -0.67
N PHE A 33 -11.99 -3.95 -1.63
CA PHE A 33 -10.71 -4.38 -2.18
C PHE A 33 -10.71 -4.23 -3.71
N ALA A 34 -10.04 -3.19 -4.19
CA ALA A 34 -9.77 -2.98 -5.61
C ALA A 34 -8.44 -3.67 -5.95
N ALA A 35 -8.50 -4.97 -6.24
CA ALA A 35 -7.30 -5.74 -6.59
C ALA A 35 -6.80 -5.36 -7.99
N GLY A 36 -5.48 -5.23 -8.14
CA GLY A 36 -4.82 -5.29 -9.43
C GLY A 36 -4.84 -6.71 -10.01
N ASP A 37 -4.32 -6.85 -11.21
CA ASP A 37 -4.09 -8.15 -11.85
C ASP A 37 -2.61 -8.60 -11.72
N GLU A 38 -2.28 -9.75 -12.30
CA GLU A 38 -0.90 -10.26 -12.29
C GLU A 38 0.08 -9.34 -13.04
N GLY A 39 -0.39 -8.68 -14.09
CA GLY A 39 0.40 -7.71 -14.86
C GLY A 39 0.76 -6.49 -14.01
N TYR A 40 -0.17 -6.03 -13.18
CA TYR A 40 0.07 -4.95 -12.24
C TYR A 40 1.20 -5.27 -11.24
N ILE A 41 1.19 -6.47 -10.63
CA ILE A 41 2.26 -6.89 -9.71
C ILE A 41 3.61 -6.87 -10.44
N LYS A 42 3.65 -7.37 -11.68
CA LYS A 42 4.86 -7.37 -12.50
C LYS A 42 5.38 -5.94 -12.72
N GLU A 43 4.53 -4.99 -13.09
CA GLU A 43 4.92 -3.60 -13.31
C GLU A 43 5.52 -2.95 -12.06
N ILE A 44 4.96 -3.24 -10.87
CA ILE A 44 5.51 -2.74 -9.61
C ILE A 44 6.90 -3.29 -9.37
N LEU A 45 7.11 -4.60 -9.56
CA LEU A 45 8.41 -5.26 -9.39
C LEU A 45 9.44 -4.81 -10.44
N GLU A 46 9.01 -4.38 -11.63
CA GLU A 46 9.84 -3.82 -12.69
C GLU A 46 10.23 -2.35 -12.51
N GLY A 47 9.75 -1.70 -11.44
CA GLY A 47 10.22 -0.37 -11.04
C GLY A 47 9.17 0.73 -10.88
N LYS A 48 7.87 0.44 -11.06
CA LYS A 48 6.80 1.41 -10.74
C LYS A 48 6.62 1.64 -9.23
N GLY A 49 7.36 0.89 -8.39
CA GLY A 49 7.27 0.98 -6.95
C GLY A 49 8.06 -0.11 -6.25
N PHE A 50 7.53 -0.59 -5.15
CA PHE A 50 8.05 -1.77 -4.44
C PHE A 50 6.95 -2.45 -3.62
N ILE A 51 7.24 -3.67 -3.17
CA ILE A 51 6.32 -4.46 -2.36
C ILE A 51 7.05 -4.91 -1.09
N ILE A 52 6.43 -4.73 0.06
CA ILE A 52 6.89 -5.30 1.33
C ILE A 52 6.15 -6.61 1.56
N LEU A 53 6.89 -7.65 1.86
CA LEU A 53 6.39 -8.98 2.22
C LEU A 53 6.43 -9.19 3.73
N ALA A 54 5.45 -9.91 4.26
CA ALA A 54 5.48 -10.46 5.60
C ALA A 54 5.47 -11.99 5.48
N ARG A 55 6.58 -12.65 5.87
CA ARG A 55 6.69 -14.12 5.89
C ARG A 55 6.67 -14.63 7.32
N GLU A 56 5.94 -15.72 7.58
CA GLU A 56 6.04 -16.43 8.85
C GLU A 56 7.45 -17.02 8.99
N GLU A 57 8.10 -16.77 10.14
CA GLU A 57 9.54 -17.03 10.27
C GLU A 57 9.93 -18.49 10.13
N LYS A 58 9.13 -19.43 10.66
CA LYS A 58 9.43 -20.87 10.66
C LYS A 58 9.09 -21.55 9.34
N SER A 59 7.89 -21.34 8.84
CA SER A 59 7.41 -21.98 7.61
C SER A 59 7.91 -21.29 6.34
N LYS A 60 8.35 -20.04 6.43
CA LYS A 60 8.67 -19.14 5.31
C LYS A 60 7.46 -18.84 4.42
N GLU A 61 6.27 -19.24 4.83
CA GLU A 61 5.04 -18.96 4.09
C GLU A 61 4.78 -17.44 4.02
N LEU A 62 4.39 -16.98 2.83
CA LEU A 62 3.96 -15.58 2.64
C LEU A 62 2.62 -15.37 3.35
N ALA A 63 2.63 -14.56 4.40
CA ALA A 63 1.46 -14.22 5.21
C ALA A 63 0.69 -13.01 4.67
N GLY A 64 1.37 -12.10 4.00
CA GLY A 64 0.78 -10.89 3.44
C GLY A 64 1.79 -10.03 2.70
N PHE A 65 1.27 -9.01 2.02
CA PHE A 65 2.07 -8.03 1.29
C PHE A 65 1.50 -6.62 1.40
N PHE A 66 2.32 -5.62 1.09
CA PHE A 66 1.95 -4.21 1.02
C PHE A 66 2.62 -3.58 -0.20
N ILE A 67 1.81 -3.06 -1.14
CA ILE A 67 2.28 -2.43 -2.38
C ILE A 67 2.39 -0.92 -2.18
N VAL A 68 3.53 -0.37 -2.58
CA VAL A 68 3.78 1.06 -2.72
C VAL A 68 4.05 1.38 -4.17
N VAL A 69 3.35 2.37 -4.71
CA VAL A 69 3.48 2.83 -6.11
C VAL A 69 4.08 4.23 -6.13
N ILE A 70 4.98 4.47 -7.06
CA ILE A 70 5.49 5.80 -7.38
C ILE A 70 4.83 6.22 -8.70
N PRO A 71 3.71 6.97 -8.64
CA PRO A 71 2.84 7.16 -9.80
C PRO A 71 3.42 8.15 -10.83
N GLY A 72 4.25 9.11 -10.39
CA GLY A 72 4.73 10.18 -11.26
C GLY A 72 3.57 10.95 -11.89
N GLU A 73 3.56 11.03 -13.23
CA GLU A 73 2.50 11.70 -13.98
C GLU A 73 1.16 10.94 -13.98
N GLU A 74 1.16 9.67 -13.59
CA GLU A 74 -0.06 8.84 -13.49
C GLU A 74 -0.80 9.03 -12.15
N ASP A 75 -0.41 10.02 -11.33
CA ASP A 75 -1.11 10.32 -10.08
C ASP A 75 -2.58 10.68 -10.34
N TYR A 76 -3.46 10.14 -9.51
CA TYR A 76 -4.91 10.38 -9.55
C TYR A 76 -5.51 10.77 -8.20
N MET A 77 -4.71 10.86 -7.16
CA MET A 77 -5.18 11.18 -5.79
C MET A 77 -4.71 12.54 -5.29
N GLY A 78 -3.66 13.10 -5.86
CA GLY A 78 -3.05 14.35 -5.40
C GLY A 78 -4.02 15.52 -5.38
N ASP A 79 -4.83 15.69 -6.42
CA ASP A 79 -5.84 16.75 -6.49
C ASP A 79 -6.85 16.66 -5.34
N TYR A 80 -7.28 15.46 -4.94
CA TYR A 80 -8.18 15.24 -3.81
C TYR A 80 -7.51 15.53 -2.45
N ALA A 81 -6.21 15.35 -2.37
CA ALA A 81 -5.44 15.65 -1.16
C ALA A 81 -4.99 17.11 -1.07
N GLY A 82 -5.25 17.92 -2.12
CA GLY A 82 -4.83 19.32 -2.20
C GLY A 82 -3.32 19.48 -2.46
N VAL A 83 -2.69 18.48 -3.07
CA VAL A 83 -1.27 18.57 -3.47
C VAL A 83 -1.18 19.41 -4.74
N PRO A 84 -0.30 20.44 -4.77
CA PRO A 84 -0.06 21.21 -5.99
C PRO A 84 0.44 20.32 -7.13
N LYS A 85 -0.03 20.53 -8.37
CA LYS A 85 0.34 19.69 -9.53
C LYS A 85 1.84 19.67 -9.81
N GLU A 86 2.54 20.77 -9.54
CA GLU A 86 3.99 20.88 -9.62
C GLU A 86 4.74 20.02 -8.60
N GLU A 87 4.04 19.43 -7.65
CA GLU A 87 4.58 18.53 -6.61
C GLU A 87 4.16 17.07 -6.80
N ASN A 88 3.51 16.72 -7.90
CA ASN A 88 3.07 15.34 -8.16
C ASN A 88 4.22 14.33 -8.18
N ASP A 89 5.42 14.75 -8.56
CA ASP A 89 6.63 13.92 -8.51
C ASP A 89 7.06 13.56 -7.08
N LYS A 90 6.50 14.22 -6.06
CA LYS A 90 6.74 13.95 -4.63
C LYS A 90 5.71 13.03 -3.99
N ILE A 91 4.77 12.52 -4.77
CA ILE A 91 3.68 11.66 -4.30
C ILE A 91 4.09 10.18 -4.40
N VAL A 92 3.71 9.41 -3.38
CA VAL A 92 3.64 7.95 -3.45
C VAL A 92 2.25 7.47 -3.04
N HIS A 93 1.79 6.39 -3.65
CA HIS A 93 0.55 5.72 -3.27
C HIS A 93 0.85 4.49 -2.42
N LEU A 94 0.25 4.42 -1.25
CA LEU A 94 0.14 3.22 -0.45
C LEU A 94 -1.08 2.46 -0.96
N ASP A 95 -0.84 1.58 -1.93
CA ASP A 95 -1.90 1.15 -2.85
C ASP A 95 -2.70 -0.04 -2.32
N THR A 96 -2.08 -1.18 -2.18
CA THR A 96 -2.78 -2.42 -1.82
C THR A 96 -2.08 -3.14 -0.68
N ALA A 97 -2.83 -3.48 0.36
CA ALA A 97 -2.37 -4.35 1.43
C ALA A 97 -3.28 -5.58 1.55
N ALA A 98 -2.70 -6.75 1.60
CA ALA A 98 -3.42 -8.00 1.80
C ALA A 98 -2.73 -8.88 2.83
N VAL A 99 -3.53 -9.58 3.64
CA VAL A 99 -3.09 -10.56 4.63
C VAL A 99 -3.96 -11.79 4.49
N LYS A 100 -3.33 -12.96 4.34
CA LYS A 100 -4.03 -14.25 4.31
C LYS A 100 -4.91 -14.41 5.56
N SER A 101 -6.07 -15.01 5.39
CA SER A 101 -7.05 -15.19 6.47
C SER A 101 -6.45 -15.91 7.69
N SER A 102 -5.58 -16.90 7.47
CA SER A 102 -4.89 -17.67 8.51
C SER A 102 -3.92 -16.86 9.38
N PHE A 103 -3.45 -15.71 8.89
CA PHE A 103 -2.49 -14.84 9.58
C PHE A 103 -3.09 -13.52 10.08
N ARG A 104 -4.41 -13.33 9.96
CA ARG A 104 -5.10 -12.15 10.52
C ARG A 104 -4.93 -12.10 12.05
N GLY A 105 -5.09 -10.91 12.63
CA GLY A 105 -4.91 -10.69 14.08
C GLY A 105 -3.46 -10.45 14.53
N ASN A 106 -2.46 -10.60 13.66
CA ASN A 106 -1.05 -10.37 13.98
C ASN A 106 -0.55 -8.94 13.67
N LYS A 107 -1.46 -8.00 13.39
CA LYS A 107 -1.17 -6.59 13.04
C LYS A 107 -0.25 -6.44 11.82
N LEU A 108 -0.27 -7.40 10.89
CA LEU A 108 0.66 -7.44 9.77
C LEU A 108 0.52 -6.22 8.85
N GLN A 109 -0.70 -5.75 8.58
CA GLN A 109 -0.92 -4.57 7.75
C GLN A 109 -0.18 -3.34 8.32
N ARG A 110 -0.28 -3.12 9.65
CA ARG A 110 0.43 -2.03 10.32
C ARG A 110 1.94 -2.19 10.24
N ARG A 111 2.45 -3.39 10.56
CA ARG A 111 3.90 -3.67 10.55
C ARG A 111 4.50 -3.55 9.15
N MET A 112 3.76 -3.96 8.11
CA MET A 112 4.18 -3.78 6.71
C MET A 112 4.14 -2.30 6.30
N LEU A 113 3.16 -1.52 6.77
CA LEU A 113 3.11 -0.07 6.56
C LEU A 113 4.33 0.62 7.19
N GLU A 114 4.65 0.31 8.44
CA GLU A 114 5.83 0.83 9.13
C GLU A 114 7.11 0.51 8.34
N LYS A 115 7.21 -0.73 7.83
CA LYS A 115 8.34 -1.16 7.00
C LYS A 115 8.39 -0.45 5.64
N ALA A 116 7.26 -0.21 5.02
CA ALA A 116 7.16 0.55 3.77
C ALA A 116 7.61 2.00 3.96
N GLU A 117 7.23 2.64 5.07
CA GLU A 117 7.68 4.00 5.40
C GLU A 117 9.20 4.07 5.67
N GLU A 118 9.79 3.05 6.31
CA GLU A 118 11.25 2.95 6.47
C GLU A 118 11.95 2.85 5.10
N GLU A 119 11.43 2.05 4.18
CA GLU A 119 11.98 1.89 2.83
C GLU A 119 11.86 3.19 2.03
N LEU A 120 10.75 3.92 2.15
CA LEU A 120 10.61 5.24 1.53
C LEU A 120 11.66 6.23 2.02
N VAL A 121 11.93 6.27 3.32
CA VAL A 121 13.01 7.11 3.90
C VAL A 121 14.38 6.73 3.32
N GLN A 122 14.63 5.43 3.13
CA GLN A 122 15.88 4.95 2.54
C GLN A 122 16.01 5.38 1.06
N ILE A 123 14.93 5.23 0.28
CA ILE A 123 14.88 5.68 -1.13
C ILE A 123 15.15 7.19 -1.23
N MET A 124 14.55 7.99 -0.36
CA MET A 124 14.79 9.44 -0.33
C MET A 124 16.26 9.80 -0.10
N LYS A 125 16.92 9.07 0.83
CA LYS A 125 18.34 9.29 1.13
C LYS A 125 19.26 8.89 -0.01
N GLU A 126 19.00 7.73 -0.63
CA GLU A 126 19.88 7.16 -1.66
C GLU A 126 19.73 7.82 -3.03
N LYS A 127 18.49 8.11 -3.42
CA LYS A 127 18.16 8.63 -4.76
C LYS A 127 18.00 10.14 -4.81
N HIS A 128 18.14 10.85 -3.70
CA HIS A 128 17.82 12.28 -3.57
C HIS A 128 16.41 12.63 -4.11
N HIS A 129 15.50 11.66 -4.06
CA HIS A 129 14.12 11.83 -4.51
C HIS A 129 13.29 12.37 -3.35
N ALA A 130 12.75 13.57 -3.50
CA ALA A 130 11.99 14.23 -2.44
C ALA A 130 10.55 13.70 -2.39
N ILE A 131 10.33 12.55 -1.75
CA ILE A 131 8.97 12.10 -1.41
C ILE A 131 8.45 12.97 -0.27
N GLN A 132 7.26 13.52 -0.43
CA GLN A 132 6.68 14.42 0.57
C GLN A 132 5.26 13.99 0.97
N TYR A 133 4.53 13.36 0.07
CA TYR A 133 3.13 13.00 0.25
C TYR A 133 2.92 11.50 0.08
N CYS A 134 2.47 10.84 1.16
CA CYS A 134 2.01 9.46 1.11
C CYS A 134 0.48 9.46 1.07
N LEU A 135 -0.09 9.01 -0.04
CA LEU A 135 -1.53 8.96 -0.27
C LEU A 135 -2.04 7.53 -0.26
N CYS A 136 -3.24 7.34 0.25
CA CYS A 136 -3.95 6.06 0.12
C CYS A 136 -5.45 6.30 -0.04
N SER A 137 -6.15 5.27 -0.50
CA SER A 137 -7.61 5.28 -0.55
C SER A 137 -8.18 4.11 0.23
N VAL A 138 -9.23 4.36 1.01
CA VAL A 138 -9.89 3.35 1.84
C VAL A 138 -11.41 3.48 1.69
N HIS A 139 -12.10 2.35 1.55
CA HIS A 139 -13.57 2.36 1.57
C HIS A 139 -14.07 2.84 2.95
N PRO A 140 -15.06 3.75 3.02
CA PRO A 140 -15.51 4.34 4.30
C PRO A 140 -15.95 3.32 5.35
N GLU A 141 -16.49 2.18 4.94
CA GLU A 141 -16.92 1.12 5.85
C GLU A 141 -15.81 0.11 6.20
N ASN A 142 -14.65 0.16 5.54
CA ASN A 142 -13.51 -0.69 5.89
C ASN A 142 -12.79 -0.12 7.12
N THR A 143 -13.44 -0.27 8.27
CA THR A 143 -12.98 0.31 9.54
C THR A 143 -11.60 -0.17 9.96
N PHE A 144 -11.23 -1.41 9.66
CA PHE A 144 -9.89 -1.94 9.97
C PHE A 144 -8.79 -1.20 9.21
N SER A 145 -8.93 -1.06 7.90
CA SER A 145 -7.96 -0.30 7.11
C SER A 145 -7.96 1.18 7.48
N LEU A 146 -9.14 1.75 7.70
CA LEU A 146 -9.26 3.16 8.07
C LEU A 146 -8.57 3.46 9.40
N LEU A 147 -8.83 2.66 10.44
CA LEU A 147 -8.16 2.80 11.74
C LEU A 147 -6.65 2.60 11.62
N ASN A 148 -6.22 1.57 10.86
CA ASN A 148 -4.79 1.34 10.67
C ASN A 148 -4.10 2.57 10.07
N MET A 149 -4.70 3.23 9.08
CA MET A 149 -4.11 4.41 8.46
C MET A 149 -4.17 5.63 9.38
N THR A 150 -5.33 5.92 10.00
CA THR A 150 -5.49 7.12 10.85
C THR A 150 -4.65 7.03 12.12
N GLU A 151 -4.51 5.87 12.74
CA GLU A 151 -3.60 5.67 13.90
C GLU A 151 -2.12 5.81 13.53
N ASN A 152 -1.76 5.68 12.25
CA ASN A 152 -0.41 5.92 11.75
C ASN A 152 -0.21 7.33 11.16
N GLY A 153 -1.12 8.27 11.45
CA GLY A 153 -0.99 9.69 11.14
C GLY A 153 -1.47 10.09 9.74
N TYR A 154 -2.23 9.24 9.06
CA TYR A 154 -2.88 9.59 7.79
C TYR A 154 -4.19 10.33 8.07
N GLU A 155 -4.38 11.49 7.47
CA GLU A 155 -5.55 12.31 7.61
C GLU A 155 -6.48 12.15 6.41
N ILE A 156 -7.79 12.05 6.65
CA ILE A 156 -8.80 12.06 5.58
C ILE A 156 -8.82 13.45 4.95
N LYS A 157 -8.56 13.53 3.64
CA LYS A 157 -8.56 14.77 2.87
C LYS A 157 -9.82 14.93 2.03
N ALA A 158 -10.36 13.84 1.49
CA ALA A 158 -11.56 13.87 0.66
C ALA A 158 -12.37 12.58 0.78
N ARG A 159 -13.64 12.66 0.40
CA ARG A 159 -14.51 11.53 0.12
C ARG A 159 -14.94 11.65 -1.35
N THR A 160 -14.67 10.63 -2.13
CA THR A 160 -14.88 10.64 -3.58
C THR A 160 -15.16 9.24 -4.13
N GLN A 161 -15.37 9.13 -5.42
CA GLN A 161 -15.48 7.86 -6.13
C GLN A 161 -14.22 7.63 -6.95
N LEU A 162 -13.58 6.46 -6.79
CA LEU A 162 -12.42 6.00 -7.54
C LEU A 162 -12.72 4.63 -8.16
N TYR A 163 -11.83 4.13 -8.99
CA TYR A 163 -11.88 2.76 -9.55
C TYR A 163 -13.22 2.40 -10.22
N GLY A 164 -13.73 3.33 -11.03
CA GLY A 164 -15.00 3.11 -11.77
C GLY A 164 -16.27 3.28 -10.93
N GLY A 165 -16.22 4.08 -9.86
CA GLY A 165 -17.39 4.44 -9.06
C GLY A 165 -17.42 3.90 -7.64
N LEU A 166 -16.32 3.32 -7.17
CA LEU A 166 -16.21 2.83 -5.79
C LEU A 166 -15.97 4.00 -4.82
N GLU A 167 -16.78 4.07 -3.78
CA GLU A 167 -16.65 5.10 -2.74
C GLU A 167 -15.34 4.95 -1.98
N ARG A 168 -14.61 6.05 -1.78
CA ARG A 168 -13.30 6.08 -1.08
C ARG A 168 -13.13 7.34 -0.25
N PHE A 169 -12.52 7.18 0.92
CA PHE A 169 -11.75 8.26 1.53
C PHE A 169 -10.37 8.30 0.88
N VAL A 170 -9.91 9.49 0.50
CA VAL A 170 -8.50 9.75 0.18
C VAL A 170 -7.83 10.27 1.44
N LEU A 171 -6.77 9.59 1.87
CA LEU A 171 -6.00 9.97 3.05
C LEU A 171 -4.58 10.38 2.62
N CYS A 172 -4.00 11.30 3.38
CA CYS A 172 -2.66 11.81 3.15
C CYS A 172 -1.87 11.90 4.46
N LYS A 173 -0.60 11.54 4.40
CA LYS A 173 0.41 11.83 5.41
C LYS A 173 1.57 12.57 4.75
N THR A 174 1.92 13.73 5.27
CA THR A 174 3.12 14.44 4.82
C THR A 174 4.35 13.87 5.52
N VAL A 175 5.36 13.51 4.75
CA VAL A 175 6.64 12.97 5.23
C VAL A 175 7.70 14.05 5.09
N THR A 176 8.37 14.37 6.19
CA THR A 176 9.52 15.29 6.22
C THR A 176 10.77 14.51 6.60
N LEU A 177 11.82 14.64 5.80
CA LEU A 177 13.16 14.24 6.26
C LEU A 177 13.65 15.33 7.24
N PHE A 178 13.94 14.92 8.46
CA PHE A 178 14.67 15.75 9.42
C PHE A 178 16.17 15.56 9.26
#